data_a9439deb5465c6b63a93772f4b51ca40
#
_entry.id   a9439deb5465c6b63a93772f4b51ca40
#
_cell.length_a   1.000
_cell.length_b   1.000
_cell.length_c   1.000
_cell.angle_alpha   90.00
_cell.angle_beta   90.00
_cell.angle_gamma   90.00
#
_symmetry.space_group_name_H-M   'P 1'
#
loop_
_entity.id
_entity.type
_entity.pdbx_description
1 polymer ?
#
loop_
_entity_poly.entity_id
_entity_poly.type
_entity_poly.pdbx_seq_one_letter_code
_entity_poly.pdbx_strand_id
1 'polypeptide(L)'
;SPGSGFLLIEGNRPGATVALRADIDALPIEEKSGCEWTSKNGNAHSCGHDGHQTWLIAAIIYLVKHRDFPGRILCIFQADEENVAGAQSVIDSGVFQKYGVKEIYGAHNEPSLDVGTIAFKAGPTMAACDLFSIRVVGVGTHGARPNFGKDPLPVATEIYNALQSLVSRTLDPLKSAVVS
;
A
#
# COMPACT_ATOMS: atom_id res chain seq x y z
N SER A 1 -1.58 -8.17 11.74
CA SER A 1 -0.94 -8.98 10.70
C SER A 1 0.28 -9.66 11.31
N PRO A 2 0.46 -10.96 11.11
CA PRO A 2 1.74 -11.56 11.40
C PRO A 2 2.81 -10.80 10.60
N GLY A 3 3.76 -10.16 11.30
CA GLY A 3 4.85 -9.43 10.69
C GLY A 3 4.87 -7.91 10.93
N SER A 4 3.78 -7.28 11.32
CA SER A 4 3.80 -5.87 11.72
C SER A 4 4.46 -5.68 13.10
N GLY A 5 5.28 -4.64 13.23
CA GLY A 5 6.00 -4.30 14.45
C GLY A 5 5.60 -2.95 15.02
N PHE A 6 5.67 -2.82 16.36
CA PHE A 6 5.32 -1.58 17.05
C PHE A 6 6.41 -1.19 18.04
N LEU A 7 6.77 0.10 18.05
CA LEU A 7 7.68 0.67 19.02
C LEU A 7 7.08 1.95 19.60
N LEU A 8 7.02 2.06 20.92
CA LEU A 8 6.55 3.27 21.60
C LEU A 8 7.75 4.08 22.12
N ILE A 9 7.79 5.36 21.81
CA ILE A 9 8.76 6.32 22.32
C ILE A 9 8.01 7.30 23.21
N GLU A 10 8.41 7.39 24.47
CA GLU A 10 7.84 8.33 25.43
C GLU A 10 8.66 9.63 25.46
N GLY A 11 7.98 10.76 25.29
CA GLY A 11 8.54 12.06 25.55
C GLY A 11 8.68 12.32 27.06
N ASN A 12 9.37 13.38 27.40
CA ASN A 12 9.64 13.74 28.82
C ASN A 12 8.53 14.60 29.45
N ARG A 13 7.46 14.91 28.73
CA ARG A 13 6.31 15.70 29.20
C ARG A 13 4.99 15.00 28.86
N PRO A 14 3.93 15.18 29.67
CA PRO A 14 2.60 14.67 29.33
C PRO A 14 2.08 15.25 28.00
N GLY A 15 1.34 14.45 27.24
CA GLY A 15 0.74 14.88 25.98
C GLY A 15 0.03 13.75 25.24
N ALA A 16 -0.46 14.04 24.04
CA ALA A 16 -1.15 13.09 23.18
C ALA A 16 -0.18 12.04 22.61
N THR A 17 -0.75 10.95 22.11
CA THR A 17 0.00 9.96 21.31
C THR A 17 -0.25 10.23 19.83
N VAL A 18 0.80 10.39 19.06
CA VAL A 18 0.78 10.37 17.59
C VAL A 18 1.46 9.11 17.08
N ALA A 19 1.14 8.67 15.87
CA ALA A 19 1.79 7.54 15.25
C ALA A 19 2.59 7.95 14.02
N LEU A 20 3.72 7.27 13.81
CA LEU A 20 4.50 7.30 12.56
C LEU A 20 4.43 5.92 11.93
N ARG A 21 4.10 5.83 10.64
CA ARG A 21 3.91 4.56 9.92
C ARG A 21 4.87 4.46 8.74
N ALA A 22 5.48 3.30 8.60
CA ALA A 22 6.09 2.84 7.37
C ALA A 22 5.58 1.43 7.05
N ASP A 23 5.32 1.17 5.78
CA ASP A 23 5.16 -0.19 5.25
C ASP A 23 6.52 -0.86 5.12
N ILE A 24 6.51 -2.22 5.14
CA ILE A 24 7.76 -2.99 5.19
C ILE A 24 7.82 -4.15 4.21
N ASP A 25 6.74 -4.42 3.49
CA ASP A 25 6.66 -5.55 2.56
C ASP A 25 7.33 -5.24 1.21
N ALA A 26 7.64 -6.30 0.47
CA ALA A 26 8.22 -6.25 -0.85
C ALA A 26 7.32 -7.00 -1.83
N LEU A 27 7.42 -6.64 -3.10
CA LEU A 27 6.69 -7.28 -4.20
C LEU A 27 7.42 -8.56 -4.68
N PRO A 28 6.70 -9.59 -5.12
CA PRO A 28 7.28 -10.81 -5.69
C PRO A 28 7.80 -10.56 -7.12
N ILE A 29 8.78 -9.68 -7.22
CA ILE A 29 9.42 -9.23 -8.46
C ILE A 29 10.91 -9.51 -8.35
N GLU A 30 11.51 -10.14 -9.37
CA GLU A 30 12.96 -10.30 -9.44
C GLU A 30 13.65 -8.94 -9.57
N GLU A 31 14.49 -8.60 -8.61
CA GLU A 31 15.20 -7.34 -8.64
C GLU A 31 16.33 -7.35 -9.68
N LYS A 32 16.34 -6.33 -10.55
CA LYS A 32 17.33 -6.14 -11.61
C LYS A 32 18.05 -4.78 -11.52
N SER A 33 18.13 -4.23 -10.31
CA SER A 33 18.79 -2.94 -10.07
C SER A 33 20.29 -2.94 -10.40
N GLY A 34 20.95 -4.09 -10.28
CA GLY A 34 22.40 -4.22 -10.44
C GLY A 34 23.21 -3.61 -9.28
N CYS A 35 22.56 -3.22 -8.18
CA CYS A 35 23.22 -2.74 -6.97
C CYS A 35 23.97 -3.86 -6.26
N GLU A 36 24.99 -3.52 -5.47
CA GLU A 36 25.76 -4.47 -4.66
C GLU A 36 24.87 -5.27 -3.70
N TRP A 37 23.79 -4.63 -3.21
CA TRP A 37 22.78 -5.20 -2.30
C TRP A 37 21.51 -5.67 -2.98
N THR A 38 21.52 -5.92 -4.30
CA THR A 38 20.40 -6.47 -5.05
C THR A 38 19.83 -7.71 -4.35
N SER A 39 18.51 -7.73 -4.17
CA SER A 39 17.80 -8.85 -3.56
C SER A 39 18.00 -10.15 -4.34
N LYS A 40 18.15 -11.26 -3.62
CA LYS A 40 18.39 -12.61 -4.19
C LYS A 40 17.29 -13.60 -3.83
N ASN A 41 16.21 -13.14 -3.21
CA ASN A 41 15.12 -13.99 -2.71
C ASN A 41 13.86 -13.99 -3.59
N GLY A 42 13.93 -13.36 -4.77
CA GLY A 42 12.80 -13.24 -5.70
C GLY A 42 11.82 -12.14 -5.38
N ASN A 43 12.12 -11.26 -4.40
CA ASN A 43 11.30 -10.11 -4.05
C ASN A 43 12.11 -8.83 -4.18
N ALA A 44 11.46 -7.73 -4.52
CA ALA A 44 12.08 -6.42 -4.61
C ALA A 44 11.21 -5.34 -3.97
N HIS A 45 11.84 -4.31 -3.39
CA HIS A 45 11.16 -3.10 -2.92
C HIS A 45 10.87 -2.14 -4.08
N SER A 46 10.13 -2.63 -5.10
CA SER A 46 9.82 -1.82 -6.30
C SER A 46 8.86 -0.67 -6.02
N CYS A 47 8.17 -0.67 -4.87
CA CYS A 47 7.36 0.43 -4.38
C CYS A 47 8.11 1.37 -3.40
N GLY A 48 9.36 1.06 -3.05
CA GLY A 48 10.22 1.92 -2.22
C GLY A 48 10.00 1.81 -0.72
N HIS A 49 9.37 0.73 -0.24
CA HIS A 49 9.10 0.52 1.19
C HIS A 49 10.39 0.39 2.03
N ASP A 50 11.51 0.03 1.44
CA ASP A 50 12.83 0.09 2.08
C ASP A 50 13.26 1.53 2.44
N GLY A 51 12.94 2.50 1.57
CA GLY A 51 13.10 3.92 1.86
C GLY A 51 12.20 4.38 3.00
N HIS A 52 10.92 3.96 3.02
CA HIS A 52 9.97 4.30 4.07
C HIS A 52 10.42 3.78 5.44
N GLN A 53 10.90 2.53 5.49
CA GLN A 53 11.50 1.95 6.70
C GLN A 53 12.71 2.75 7.17
N THR A 54 13.59 3.13 6.23
CA THR A 54 14.79 3.90 6.52
C THR A 54 14.45 5.25 7.16
N TRP A 55 13.45 5.96 6.64
CA TRP A 55 13.00 7.23 7.22
C TRP A 55 12.43 7.04 8.63
N LEU A 56 11.62 6.01 8.85
CA LEU A 56 11.07 5.72 10.17
C LEU A 56 12.17 5.35 11.16
N ILE A 57 13.15 4.52 10.76
CA ILE A 57 14.29 4.16 11.60
C ILE A 57 15.14 5.39 11.93
N ALA A 58 15.40 6.27 10.96
CA ALA A 58 16.14 7.51 11.19
C ALA A 58 15.40 8.43 12.20
N ALA A 59 14.07 8.55 12.04
CA ALA A 59 13.23 9.28 12.99
C ALA A 59 13.30 8.68 14.41
N ILE A 60 13.23 7.35 14.54
CA ILE A 60 13.34 6.64 15.81
C ILE A 60 14.69 6.94 16.48
N ILE A 61 15.80 6.82 15.74
CA ILE A 61 17.15 7.08 16.27
C ILE A 61 17.27 8.51 16.78
N TYR A 62 16.69 9.48 16.07
CA TYR A 62 16.67 10.87 16.50
C TYR A 62 15.81 11.06 17.75
N LEU A 63 14.57 10.58 17.73
CA LEU A 63 13.58 10.78 18.79
C LEU A 63 13.97 10.09 20.10
N VAL A 64 14.62 8.94 20.05
CA VAL A 64 15.13 8.25 21.26
C VAL A 64 16.22 9.08 21.94
N LYS A 65 17.02 9.83 21.19
CA LYS A 65 18.07 10.71 21.71
C LYS A 65 17.53 12.08 22.15
N HIS A 66 16.42 12.54 21.54
CA HIS A 66 15.87 13.87 21.74
C HIS A 66 14.43 13.78 22.24
N ARG A 67 14.24 13.39 23.51
CA ARG A 67 12.92 13.17 24.10
C ARG A 67 12.24 14.45 24.63
N ASP A 68 12.74 15.63 24.30
CA ASP A 68 12.15 16.89 24.72
C ASP A 68 10.93 17.27 23.89
N PHE A 69 9.92 16.39 23.92
CA PHE A 69 8.61 16.60 23.33
C PHE A 69 7.50 16.14 24.29
N PRO A 70 6.26 16.66 24.14
CA PRO A 70 5.13 16.19 24.93
C PRO A 70 4.51 14.93 24.30
N GLY A 71 4.02 14.04 25.17
CA GLY A 71 3.26 12.87 24.74
C GLY A 71 4.12 11.68 24.31
N ARG A 72 3.59 10.90 23.38
CA ARG A 72 4.19 9.63 22.94
C ARG A 72 4.16 9.52 21.43
N ILE A 73 5.12 8.83 20.87
CA ILE A 73 5.19 8.50 19.44
C ILE A 73 5.14 7.00 19.30
N LEU A 74 4.09 6.49 18.65
CA LEU A 74 3.94 5.10 18.27
C LEU A 74 4.50 4.90 16.86
N CYS A 75 5.62 4.22 16.74
CA CYS A 75 6.19 3.84 15.44
C CYS A 75 5.58 2.50 15.00
N ILE A 76 5.08 2.44 13.77
CA ILE A 76 4.37 1.30 13.18
C ILE A 76 5.14 0.85 11.95
N PHE A 77 5.67 -0.36 11.98
CA PHE A 77 6.20 -1.07 10.83
C PHE A 77 5.09 -2.00 10.31
N GLN A 78 4.39 -1.57 9.26
CA GLN A 78 3.23 -2.29 8.75
C GLN A 78 3.64 -3.27 7.66
N ALA A 79 3.34 -4.54 7.85
CA ALA A 79 3.44 -5.56 6.80
C ALA A 79 2.19 -5.57 5.91
N ASP A 80 2.29 -6.21 4.74
CA ASP A 80 1.17 -6.59 3.88
C ASP A 80 0.35 -5.39 3.35
N GLU A 81 1.06 -4.32 2.96
CA GLU A 81 0.44 -3.14 2.35
C GLU A 81 -0.02 -3.46 0.92
N GLU A 82 0.80 -4.15 0.14
CA GLU A 82 0.59 -4.46 -1.28
C GLU A 82 -0.62 -5.40 -1.53
N ASN A 83 -1.04 -6.16 -0.52
CA ASN A 83 -2.27 -6.96 -0.58
C ASN A 83 -3.49 -6.24 0.00
N VAL A 84 -3.39 -4.96 0.35
CA VAL A 84 -4.47 -4.14 0.92
C VAL A 84 -5.02 -4.69 2.26
N ALA A 85 -4.28 -5.55 2.94
CA ALA A 85 -4.72 -6.22 4.17
C ALA A 85 -4.02 -5.71 5.44
N GLY A 86 -2.81 -5.17 5.29
CA GLY A 86 -1.96 -4.81 6.42
C GLY A 86 -2.53 -3.72 7.32
N ALA A 87 -3.10 -2.66 6.76
CA ALA A 87 -3.67 -1.57 7.54
C ALA A 87 -4.84 -2.04 8.41
N GLN A 88 -5.75 -2.86 7.86
CA GLN A 88 -6.87 -3.43 8.62
C GLN A 88 -6.36 -4.28 9.78
N SER A 89 -5.34 -5.08 9.54
CA SER A 89 -4.74 -5.92 10.57
C SER A 89 -4.09 -5.11 11.71
N VAL A 90 -3.46 -3.98 11.41
CA VAL A 90 -2.96 -3.05 12.43
C VAL A 90 -4.13 -2.47 13.25
N ILE A 91 -5.25 -2.09 12.59
CA ILE A 91 -6.46 -1.61 13.27
C ILE A 91 -7.01 -2.68 14.20
N ASP A 92 -7.17 -3.90 13.71
CA ASP A 92 -7.73 -5.06 14.44
C ASP A 92 -6.85 -5.48 15.64
N SER A 93 -5.57 -5.15 15.63
CA SER A 93 -4.67 -5.37 16.77
C SER A 93 -5.04 -4.55 18.01
N GLY A 94 -5.88 -3.54 17.86
CA GLY A 94 -6.29 -2.63 18.94
C GLY A 94 -5.19 -1.66 19.39
N VAL A 95 -4.07 -1.57 18.67
CA VAL A 95 -2.92 -0.75 19.07
C VAL A 95 -3.25 0.74 19.17
N PHE A 96 -4.13 1.24 18.32
CA PHE A 96 -4.56 2.64 18.33
C PHE A 96 -5.35 2.98 19.60
N GLN A 97 -6.27 2.12 19.99
CA GLN A 97 -7.06 2.26 21.21
C GLN A 97 -6.18 2.10 22.44
N LYS A 98 -5.32 1.09 22.45
CA LYS A 98 -4.38 0.80 23.56
C LYS A 98 -3.52 1.99 23.91
N TYR A 99 -3.01 2.72 22.93
CA TYR A 99 -2.12 3.86 23.15
C TYR A 99 -2.81 5.21 23.02
N GLY A 100 -4.11 5.24 22.68
CA GLY A 100 -4.90 6.46 22.52
C GLY A 100 -4.37 7.36 21.41
N VAL A 101 -4.01 6.76 20.27
CA VAL A 101 -3.46 7.47 19.10
C VAL A 101 -4.49 8.48 18.58
N LYS A 102 -4.07 9.72 18.38
CA LYS A 102 -4.91 10.82 17.88
C LYS A 102 -4.72 11.08 16.41
N GLU A 103 -3.50 10.95 15.94
CA GLU A 103 -3.11 11.24 14.56
C GLU A 103 -2.07 10.23 14.11
N ILE A 104 -2.04 9.94 12.83
CA ILE A 104 -1.04 9.05 12.21
C ILE A 104 -0.44 9.76 10.99
N TYR A 105 0.87 9.65 10.86
CA TYR A 105 1.63 10.21 9.76
C TYR A 105 2.38 9.10 9.03
N GLY A 106 2.34 9.14 7.71
CA GLY A 106 3.12 8.30 6.81
C GLY A 106 3.64 9.15 5.66
N ALA A 107 4.75 8.75 5.09
CA ALA A 107 5.30 9.34 3.87
C ALA A 107 5.50 8.24 2.84
N HIS A 108 5.33 8.58 1.56
CA HIS A 108 5.62 7.72 0.44
C HIS A 108 6.65 8.40 -0.46
N ASN A 109 7.60 7.64 -0.99
CA ASN A 109 8.53 8.16 -1.99
C ASN A 109 7.78 8.46 -3.29
N GLU A 110 8.15 9.53 -3.95
CA GLU A 110 7.55 9.96 -5.21
C GLU A 110 8.67 10.26 -6.22
N PRO A 111 8.96 9.35 -7.16
CA PRO A 111 10.07 9.51 -8.10
C PRO A 111 9.95 10.73 -9.03
N SER A 112 8.77 11.31 -9.17
CA SER A 112 8.55 12.50 -9.99
C SER A 112 8.93 13.81 -9.29
N LEU A 113 9.26 13.77 -7.99
CA LEU A 113 9.68 14.93 -7.21
C LEU A 113 11.20 15.01 -7.07
N ASP A 114 11.73 16.20 -7.09
CA ASP A 114 13.15 16.46 -6.84
C ASP A 114 13.53 16.04 -5.40
N VAL A 115 14.74 15.52 -5.24
CA VAL A 115 15.29 15.14 -3.93
C VAL A 115 15.26 16.35 -2.98
N GLY A 116 14.76 16.13 -1.76
CA GLY A 116 14.58 17.18 -0.75
C GLY A 116 13.23 17.87 -0.81
N THR A 117 12.37 17.55 -1.78
CA THR A 117 11.01 18.06 -1.87
C THR A 117 10.05 17.19 -1.09
N ILE A 118 9.14 17.82 -0.35
CA ILE A 118 8.01 17.16 0.31
C ILE A 118 6.73 17.78 -0.22
N ALA A 119 5.82 16.94 -0.75
CA ALA A 119 4.52 17.37 -1.23
C ALA A 119 3.40 16.84 -0.32
N PHE A 120 2.42 17.68 -0.04
CA PHE A 120 1.20 17.28 0.67
C PHE A 120 0.02 18.16 0.23
N LYS A 121 -1.19 17.67 0.40
CA LYS A 121 -2.41 18.43 0.15
C LYS A 121 -3.46 18.12 1.21
N ALA A 122 -4.36 19.07 1.44
CA ALA A 122 -5.54 18.83 2.26
C ALA A 122 -6.54 17.93 1.53
N GLY A 123 -7.20 17.03 2.28
CA GLY A 123 -8.18 16.08 1.75
C GLY A 123 -7.56 14.78 1.21
N PRO A 124 -8.30 14.01 0.41
CA PRO A 124 -7.83 12.73 -0.12
C PRO A 124 -6.56 12.89 -0.97
N THR A 125 -5.54 12.11 -0.63
CA THR A 125 -4.25 12.08 -1.35
C THR A 125 -4.09 10.77 -2.13
N MET A 126 -4.49 9.65 -1.53
CA MET A 126 -4.46 8.31 -2.12
C MET A 126 -5.89 7.84 -2.40
N ALA A 127 -6.06 7.04 -3.45
CA ALA A 127 -7.34 6.39 -3.75
C ALA A 127 -7.55 5.16 -2.86
N ALA A 128 -8.82 4.78 -2.64
CA ALA A 128 -9.14 3.44 -2.16
C ALA A 128 -8.84 2.41 -3.26
N CYS A 129 -8.47 1.19 -2.85
CA CYS A 129 -8.23 0.08 -3.76
C CYS A 129 -9.16 -1.08 -3.40
N ASP A 130 -9.83 -1.63 -4.42
CA ASP A 130 -10.65 -2.83 -4.30
C ASP A 130 -10.17 -3.85 -5.33
N LEU A 131 -9.94 -5.09 -4.89
CA LEU A 131 -9.57 -6.19 -5.76
C LEU A 131 -10.78 -7.07 -6.03
N PHE A 132 -11.03 -7.38 -7.29
CA PHE A 132 -12.05 -8.33 -7.67
C PHE A 132 -11.54 -9.30 -8.74
N SER A 133 -12.15 -10.47 -8.84
CA SER A 133 -11.86 -11.41 -9.90
C SER A 133 -13.13 -11.89 -10.59
N ILE A 134 -13.07 -12.05 -11.91
CA ILE A 134 -14.16 -12.57 -12.74
C ILE A 134 -13.66 -13.84 -13.43
N ARG A 135 -14.34 -14.95 -13.18
CA ARG A 135 -14.07 -16.22 -13.83
C ARG A 135 -15.13 -16.53 -14.89
N VAL A 136 -14.72 -16.56 -16.15
CA VAL A 136 -15.60 -16.96 -17.27
C VAL A 136 -15.32 -18.41 -17.59
N VAL A 137 -16.35 -19.26 -17.50
CA VAL A 137 -16.22 -20.73 -17.71
C VAL A 137 -16.89 -21.10 -19.04
N GLY A 138 -16.09 -21.65 -19.95
CA GLY A 138 -16.54 -22.14 -21.25
C GLY A 138 -16.72 -23.66 -21.31
N VAL A 139 -17.04 -24.14 -22.52
CA VAL A 139 -17.11 -25.57 -22.85
C VAL A 139 -16.19 -25.83 -24.04
N GLY A 140 -15.16 -26.65 -23.83
CA GLY A 140 -14.21 -27.02 -24.88
C GLY A 140 -14.84 -27.86 -25.99
N THR A 141 -14.36 -27.68 -27.24
CA THR A 141 -14.77 -28.47 -28.40
C THR A 141 -13.64 -28.52 -29.41
N HIS A 142 -13.82 -29.33 -30.47
CA HIS A 142 -12.89 -29.37 -31.59
C HIS A 142 -12.88 -27.99 -32.31
N GLY A 143 -11.71 -27.46 -32.67
CA GLY A 143 -11.55 -26.15 -33.27
C GLY A 143 -12.35 -25.93 -34.58
N ALA A 144 -12.59 -26.99 -35.37
CA ALA A 144 -13.43 -26.94 -36.56
C ALA A 144 -14.95 -27.08 -36.28
N ARG A 145 -15.35 -27.19 -35.00
CA ARG A 145 -16.75 -27.35 -34.56
C ARG A 145 -17.10 -26.42 -33.40
N PRO A 146 -16.90 -25.11 -33.53
CA PRO A 146 -17.10 -24.16 -32.42
C PRO A 146 -18.54 -24.12 -31.92
N ASN A 147 -19.49 -24.47 -32.79
CA ASN A 147 -20.92 -24.51 -32.46
C ASN A 147 -21.32 -25.57 -31.42
N PHE A 148 -20.45 -26.54 -31.11
CA PHE A 148 -20.67 -27.53 -30.03
C PHE A 148 -20.04 -27.13 -28.71
N GLY A 149 -19.27 -26.05 -28.68
CA GLY A 149 -18.66 -25.51 -27.48
C GLY A 149 -19.29 -24.20 -26.99
N LYS A 150 -18.68 -23.61 -25.96
CA LYS A 150 -18.94 -22.24 -25.49
C LYS A 150 -17.60 -21.57 -25.31
N ASP A 151 -17.22 -20.70 -26.22
CA ASP A 151 -15.97 -19.97 -26.15
C ASP A 151 -16.08 -18.89 -25.05
N PRO A 152 -15.24 -18.90 -24.00
CA PRO A 152 -15.26 -17.90 -22.96
C PRO A 152 -14.57 -16.57 -23.35
N LEU A 153 -13.72 -16.57 -24.38
CA LEU A 153 -12.91 -15.41 -24.76
C LEU A 153 -13.75 -14.20 -25.22
N PRO A 154 -14.75 -14.34 -26.10
CA PRO A 154 -15.59 -13.21 -26.49
C PRO A 154 -16.26 -12.56 -25.29
N VAL A 155 -16.83 -13.36 -24.38
CA VAL A 155 -17.48 -12.85 -23.17
C VAL A 155 -16.47 -12.14 -22.25
N ALA A 156 -15.28 -12.72 -22.03
CA ALA A 156 -14.24 -12.10 -21.23
C ALA A 156 -13.78 -10.77 -21.84
N THR A 157 -13.65 -10.69 -23.15
CA THR A 157 -13.27 -9.47 -23.88
C THR A 157 -14.35 -8.39 -23.76
N GLU A 158 -15.62 -8.75 -23.88
CA GLU A 158 -16.73 -7.81 -23.70
C GLU A 158 -16.77 -7.26 -22.26
N ILE A 159 -16.60 -8.12 -21.24
CA ILE A 159 -16.52 -7.71 -19.86
C ILE A 159 -15.36 -6.72 -19.66
N TYR A 160 -14.16 -7.03 -20.16
CA TYR A 160 -12.99 -6.15 -20.07
C TYR A 160 -13.28 -4.78 -20.68
N ASN A 161 -13.82 -4.73 -21.90
CA ASN A 161 -14.14 -3.48 -22.60
C ASN A 161 -15.21 -2.67 -21.85
N ALA A 162 -16.23 -3.35 -21.32
CA ALA A 162 -17.27 -2.70 -20.55
C ALA A 162 -16.72 -2.06 -19.26
N LEU A 163 -15.84 -2.76 -18.55
CA LEU A 163 -15.15 -2.24 -17.36
C LEU A 163 -14.35 -0.97 -17.66
N GLN A 164 -13.59 -0.97 -18.77
CA GLN A 164 -12.83 0.22 -19.19
C GLN A 164 -13.75 1.41 -19.50
N SER A 165 -14.95 1.15 -19.99
CA SER A 165 -15.91 2.21 -20.31
C SER A 165 -16.56 2.86 -19.08
N LEU A 166 -16.56 2.22 -17.91
CA LEU A 166 -17.14 2.76 -16.68
C LEU A 166 -16.50 4.10 -16.30
N VAL A 167 -15.18 4.19 -16.35
CA VAL A 167 -14.45 5.42 -16.00
C VAL A 167 -14.82 6.55 -16.98
N SER A 168 -14.84 6.26 -18.28
CA SER A 168 -15.03 7.28 -19.31
C SER A 168 -16.48 7.68 -19.56
N ARG A 169 -17.47 6.87 -19.16
CA ARG A 169 -18.89 7.07 -19.50
C ARG A 169 -19.84 7.19 -18.32
N THR A 170 -19.42 6.71 -17.14
CA THR A 170 -20.34 6.65 -15.97
C THR A 170 -19.84 7.52 -14.83
N LEU A 171 -18.52 7.67 -14.71
CA LEU A 171 -17.95 8.49 -13.64
C LEU A 171 -18.08 9.98 -13.95
N ASP A 172 -18.38 10.78 -12.91
CA ASP A 172 -18.31 12.24 -12.99
C ASP A 172 -16.89 12.67 -13.44
N PRO A 173 -16.75 13.49 -14.50
CA PRO A 173 -15.46 13.87 -15.04
C PRO A 173 -14.53 14.63 -14.07
N LEU A 174 -15.07 15.14 -12.96
CA LEU A 174 -14.29 15.78 -11.89
C LEU A 174 -13.84 14.78 -10.80
N LYS A 175 -14.25 13.51 -10.89
CA LYS A 175 -13.82 12.43 -10.00
C LYS A 175 -12.78 11.57 -10.69
N SER A 176 -11.81 11.10 -9.90
CA SER A 176 -10.74 10.22 -10.40
C SER A 176 -11.02 8.77 -10.00
N ALA A 177 -10.89 7.86 -10.96
CA ALA A 177 -10.83 6.42 -10.73
C ALA A 177 -9.99 5.75 -11.82
N VAL A 178 -9.45 4.59 -11.50
CA VAL A 178 -8.73 3.72 -12.43
C VAL A 178 -9.32 2.32 -12.33
N VAL A 179 -9.45 1.65 -13.47
CA VAL A 179 -9.77 0.22 -13.57
C VAL A 179 -8.65 -0.43 -14.41
N SER A 180 -7.87 -1.30 -13.79
CA SER A 180 -6.72 -1.96 -14.42
C SER A 180 -6.70 -3.46 -14.12
#